data_e105993bf096223458fdc4105254fc8c
#
_entry.id   e105993bf096223458fdc4105254fc8c
#
_cell.length_a   1.000
_cell.length_b   1.000
_cell.length_c   1.000
_cell.angle_alpha   90.00
_cell.angle_beta   90.00
_cell.angle_gamma   90.00
#
_symmetry.space_group_name_H-M   'P 1'
#
loop_
_entity.id
_entity.type
_entity.pdbx_description
1 polymer ?
#
loop_
_entity_poly.entity_id
_entity_poly.type
_entity_poly.pdbx_seq_one_letter_code
_entity_poly.pdbx_strand_id
1 'polypeptide(L)'
;MTFFLEGGGYKMSLVVLLFIIGFIGSFISGMVGIGGAIINYPMILYIPVLLGFTGYTAHEVSGITAVQVFFATFAGAWAYRKSNDMDKTLVVYMGASILIGSFIGSFGANVLAEHTVNVVYAALATIAAIMMFVPKRNNGDEVKYNKWLASLLAFIVGGASGIIGAGGSFLLVPIMLVILKLPIRTTIATSIAITFISSVGITTGKVITGQVVVIPALIIAIASIFAAPLGARVGKRINQKALQYMLSILIVGTAVKMWIDMISK
;
A
#
# COMPACT_ATOMS: atom_id res chain seq x y z
N MET A 1 -13.54 -2.27 -23.29
CA MET A 1 -14.73 -1.41 -23.14
C MET A 1 -15.99 -2.23 -23.32
N THR A 2 -16.16 -3.24 -22.47
CA THR A 2 -17.36 -4.11 -22.44
C THR A 2 -17.55 -4.62 -21.00
N PHE A 3 -17.78 -3.70 -20.07
CA PHE A 3 -18.10 -4.00 -18.66
C PHE A 3 -19.46 -3.40 -18.27
N PHE A 4 -20.42 -3.46 -19.19
CA PHE A 4 -21.77 -2.99 -18.93
C PHE A 4 -22.79 -4.11 -19.18
N LEU A 5 -23.33 -4.62 -18.07
CA LEU A 5 -24.75 -4.88 -17.97
C LEU A 5 -25.30 -6.13 -18.67
N GLU A 6 -25.31 -7.21 -17.93
CA GLU A 6 -26.57 -7.96 -17.87
C GLU A 6 -27.35 -7.41 -16.66
N GLY A 7 -28.33 -6.54 -16.92
CA GLY A 7 -29.22 -5.94 -15.91
C GLY A 7 -28.59 -4.84 -15.05
N GLY A 8 -28.50 -3.66 -15.58
CA GLY A 8 -28.55 -2.30 -14.96
C GLY A 8 -27.93 -1.99 -13.59
N GLY A 9 -26.94 -2.70 -13.08
CA GLY A 9 -26.28 -2.32 -11.82
C GLY A 9 -25.26 -3.35 -11.36
N TYR A 10 -24.22 -2.90 -10.63
CA TYR A 10 -23.36 -3.81 -9.85
C TYR A 10 -24.26 -4.66 -8.95
N LYS A 11 -24.14 -6.01 -9.03
CA LYS A 11 -24.88 -6.87 -8.11
C LYS A 11 -24.60 -6.41 -6.68
N MET A 12 -25.62 -6.17 -5.88
CA MET A 12 -25.49 -5.70 -4.50
C MET A 12 -24.46 -6.52 -3.72
N SER A 13 -24.35 -7.82 -4.01
CA SER A 13 -23.37 -8.73 -3.44
C SER A 13 -21.91 -8.35 -3.75
N LEU A 14 -21.59 -7.86 -4.96
CA LEU A 14 -20.26 -7.39 -5.32
C LEU A 14 -19.91 -6.07 -4.60
N VAL A 15 -20.87 -5.17 -4.46
CA VAL A 15 -20.69 -3.92 -3.70
C VAL A 15 -20.34 -4.21 -2.24
N VAL A 16 -21.10 -5.10 -1.61
CA VAL A 16 -20.84 -5.52 -0.23
C VAL A 16 -19.47 -6.20 -0.09
N LEU A 17 -19.13 -7.08 -1.03
CA LEU A 17 -17.83 -7.77 -1.05
C LEU A 17 -16.67 -6.75 -1.13
N LEU A 18 -16.72 -5.82 -2.08
CA LEU A 18 -15.68 -4.79 -2.26
C LEU A 18 -15.57 -3.88 -1.02
N PHE A 19 -16.72 -3.55 -0.40
CA PHE A 19 -16.72 -2.78 0.83
C PHE A 19 -16.03 -3.54 1.98
N ILE A 20 -16.32 -4.83 2.15
CA ILE A 20 -15.69 -5.69 3.17
C ILE A 20 -14.18 -5.80 2.91
N ILE A 21 -13.77 -6.07 1.67
CA ILE A 21 -12.34 -6.12 1.28
C ILE A 21 -11.65 -4.81 1.63
N GLY A 22 -12.22 -3.69 1.20
CA GLY A 22 -11.69 -2.36 1.47
C GLY A 22 -11.60 -2.05 2.96
N PHE A 23 -12.62 -2.45 3.74
CA PHE A 23 -12.65 -2.25 5.18
C PHE A 23 -11.58 -3.06 5.90
N ILE A 24 -11.51 -4.37 5.66
CA ILE A 24 -10.52 -5.26 6.31
C ILE A 24 -9.10 -4.83 5.97
N GLY A 25 -8.79 -4.66 4.69
CA GLY A 25 -7.45 -4.29 4.27
C GLY A 25 -7.02 -2.92 4.77
N SER A 26 -7.93 -1.94 4.79
CA SER A 26 -7.62 -0.60 5.29
C SER A 26 -7.55 -0.51 6.81
N PHE A 27 -8.34 -1.32 7.53
CA PHE A 27 -8.24 -1.44 8.99
C PHE A 27 -6.87 -1.99 9.40
N ILE A 28 -6.45 -3.11 8.81
CA ILE A 28 -5.14 -3.72 9.08
C ILE A 28 -4.03 -2.76 8.67
N SER A 29 -4.17 -2.13 7.52
CA SER A 29 -3.23 -1.12 7.04
C SER A 29 -3.06 0.06 7.98
N GLY A 30 -4.15 0.63 8.45
CA GLY A 30 -4.14 1.72 9.42
C GLY A 30 -3.44 1.32 10.72
N MET A 31 -3.60 0.06 11.14
CA MET A 31 -3.00 -0.48 12.34
C MET A 31 -1.48 -0.63 12.23
N VAL A 32 -0.99 -1.07 11.07
CA VAL A 32 0.43 -1.42 10.85
C VAL A 32 1.20 -0.35 10.05
N GLY A 33 0.51 0.60 9.43
CA GLY A 33 1.13 1.71 8.72
C GLY A 33 1.57 1.41 7.28
N ILE A 34 1.00 0.38 6.63
CA ILE A 34 1.43 -0.10 5.29
C ILE A 34 0.55 0.33 4.12
N GLY A 35 -0.36 1.28 4.31
CA GLY A 35 -1.16 1.87 3.22
C GLY A 35 -2.22 0.97 2.57
N GLY A 36 -2.34 -0.31 2.96
CA GLY A 36 -3.41 -1.24 2.56
C GLY A 36 -3.22 -2.01 1.27
N ALA A 37 -2.46 -1.52 0.32
CA ALA A 37 -2.35 -2.15 -0.98
C ALA A 37 -1.78 -3.56 -0.94
N ILE A 38 -0.86 -3.85 -0.03
CA ILE A 38 -0.26 -5.19 0.09
C ILE A 38 -1.29 -6.27 0.41
N ILE A 39 -2.38 -5.89 1.06
CA ILE A 39 -3.48 -6.80 1.40
C ILE A 39 -4.58 -6.70 0.33
N ASN A 40 -4.98 -5.47 -0.01
CA ASN A 40 -6.11 -5.25 -0.90
C ASN A 40 -5.82 -5.66 -2.35
N TYR A 41 -4.59 -5.50 -2.83
CA TYR A 41 -4.24 -5.88 -4.19
C TYR A 41 -4.55 -7.36 -4.48
N PRO A 42 -4.00 -8.35 -3.74
CA PRO A 42 -4.36 -9.74 -3.96
C PRO A 42 -5.82 -10.06 -3.61
N MET A 43 -6.41 -9.40 -2.61
CA MET A 43 -7.82 -9.62 -2.27
C MET A 43 -8.74 -9.20 -3.42
N ILE A 44 -8.51 -8.06 -4.06
CA ILE A 44 -9.32 -7.58 -5.20
C ILE A 44 -9.05 -8.43 -6.44
N LEU A 45 -7.81 -8.89 -6.62
CA LEU A 45 -7.43 -9.70 -7.77
C LEU A 45 -8.08 -11.08 -7.76
N TYR A 46 -8.16 -11.72 -6.58
CA TYR A 46 -8.54 -13.14 -6.47
C TYR A 46 -9.92 -13.39 -5.87
N ILE A 47 -10.35 -12.66 -4.83
CA ILE A 47 -11.58 -12.99 -4.10
C ILE A 47 -12.84 -12.85 -4.98
N PRO A 48 -13.00 -11.82 -5.81
CA PRO A 48 -14.16 -11.73 -6.68
C PRO A 48 -14.27 -12.93 -7.62
N VAL A 49 -13.16 -13.36 -8.23
CA VAL A 49 -13.12 -14.53 -9.12
C VAL A 49 -13.48 -15.82 -8.39
N LEU A 50 -12.94 -16.02 -7.19
CA LEU A 50 -13.24 -17.21 -6.36
C LEU A 50 -14.73 -17.31 -5.97
N LEU A 51 -15.42 -16.19 -5.89
CA LEU A 51 -16.85 -16.10 -5.57
C LEU A 51 -17.73 -16.04 -6.82
N GLY A 52 -17.18 -16.30 -8.02
CA GLY A 52 -17.92 -16.36 -9.28
C GLY A 52 -18.28 -15.00 -9.88
N PHE A 53 -17.64 -13.90 -9.43
CA PHE A 53 -17.75 -12.59 -10.08
C PHE A 53 -16.72 -12.46 -11.19
N THR A 54 -16.94 -11.52 -12.10
CA THR A 54 -15.93 -11.12 -13.08
C THR A 54 -14.69 -10.55 -12.37
N GLY A 55 -13.51 -11.02 -12.75
CA GLY A 55 -12.24 -10.55 -12.22
C GLY A 55 -11.85 -9.17 -12.74
N TYR A 56 -10.90 -8.56 -12.06
CA TYR A 56 -10.25 -7.32 -12.48
C TYR A 56 -8.87 -7.64 -13.04
N THR A 57 -8.44 -6.89 -14.07
CA THR A 57 -7.08 -6.96 -14.60
C THR A 57 -6.07 -6.39 -13.60
N ALA A 58 -4.80 -6.72 -13.75
CA ALA A 58 -3.74 -6.19 -12.87
C ALA A 58 -3.68 -4.65 -12.88
N HIS A 59 -3.94 -4.03 -14.04
CA HIS A 59 -4.00 -2.58 -14.17
C HIS A 59 -5.20 -1.97 -13.45
N GLU A 60 -6.39 -2.58 -13.58
CA GLU A 60 -7.59 -2.15 -12.88
C GLU A 60 -7.44 -2.27 -11.37
N VAL A 61 -6.90 -3.40 -10.87
CA VAL A 61 -6.59 -3.58 -9.45
C VAL A 61 -5.60 -2.53 -8.97
N SER A 62 -4.56 -2.25 -9.77
CA SER A 62 -3.58 -1.20 -9.47
C SER A 62 -4.24 0.19 -9.37
N GLY A 63 -5.16 0.52 -10.27
CA GLY A 63 -5.92 1.78 -10.24
C GLY A 63 -6.85 1.88 -9.02
N ILE A 64 -7.58 0.80 -8.72
CA ILE A 64 -8.48 0.72 -7.55
C ILE A 64 -7.68 0.87 -6.24
N THR A 65 -6.55 0.17 -6.13
CA THR A 65 -5.70 0.26 -4.94
C THR A 65 -5.02 1.62 -4.79
N ALA A 66 -4.68 2.29 -5.88
CA ALA A 66 -4.14 3.65 -5.85
C ALA A 66 -5.11 4.63 -5.18
N VAL A 67 -6.37 4.61 -5.59
CA VAL A 67 -7.43 5.43 -4.97
C VAL A 67 -7.67 5.03 -3.52
N GLN A 68 -7.74 3.73 -3.24
CA GLN A 68 -7.89 3.22 -1.88
C GLN A 68 -6.76 3.70 -0.96
N VAL A 69 -5.50 3.58 -1.39
CA VAL A 69 -4.33 4.02 -0.61
C VAL A 69 -4.38 5.53 -0.35
N PHE A 70 -4.79 6.32 -1.33
CA PHE A 70 -4.94 7.76 -1.16
C PHE A 70 -5.90 8.10 -0.01
N PHE A 71 -7.10 7.55 -0.02
CA PHE A 71 -8.09 7.83 1.02
C PHE A 71 -7.74 7.19 2.37
N ALA A 72 -7.22 5.96 2.37
CA ALA A 72 -6.78 5.28 3.59
C ALA A 72 -5.63 6.03 4.29
N THR A 73 -4.63 6.48 3.51
CA THR A 73 -3.46 7.18 4.07
C THR A 73 -3.76 8.63 4.42
N PHE A 74 -4.65 9.31 3.70
CA PHE A 74 -5.18 10.60 4.09
C PHE A 74 -5.85 10.52 5.48
N ALA A 75 -6.79 9.60 5.65
CA ALA A 75 -7.49 9.40 6.91
C ALA A 75 -6.54 8.90 8.03
N GLY A 76 -5.58 8.03 7.69
CA GLY A 76 -4.54 7.55 8.60
C GLY A 76 -3.58 8.67 9.02
N ALA A 77 -3.07 9.48 8.10
CA ALA A 77 -2.20 10.61 8.38
C ALA A 77 -2.89 11.65 9.27
N TRP A 78 -4.18 11.90 9.01
CA TRP A 78 -4.98 12.76 9.88
C TRP A 78 -5.08 12.22 11.31
N ALA A 79 -5.19 10.90 11.50
CA ALA A 79 -5.22 10.26 12.82
C ALA A 79 -3.87 10.35 13.56
N TYR A 80 -2.75 10.39 12.81
CA TYR A 80 -1.39 10.52 13.36
C TYR A 80 -0.88 11.96 13.45
N ARG A 81 -1.59 12.97 12.90
CA ARG A 81 -1.12 14.38 12.82
C ARG A 81 -0.71 15.02 14.16
N LYS A 82 -1.31 14.57 15.27
CA LYS A 82 -1.02 15.04 16.63
C LYS A 82 -0.02 14.14 17.38
N SER A 83 0.49 13.09 16.75
CA SER A 83 1.47 12.19 17.36
C SER A 83 2.86 12.83 17.30
N ASN A 84 3.58 12.79 18.41
CA ASN A 84 4.99 13.20 18.44
C ASN A 84 5.92 12.15 17.80
N ASP A 85 5.37 11.03 17.33
CA ASP A 85 6.15 9.94 16.72
C ASP A 85 6.55 10.21 15.27
N MET A 86 5.99 11.24 14.62
CA MET A 86 6.24 11.54 13.21
C MET A 86 7.56 12.30 13.01
N ASP A 87 8.47 11.75 12.23
CA ASP A 87 9.68 12.45 11.78
C ASP A 87 9.36 13.35 10.57
N LYS A 88 9.14 14.64 10.85
CA LYS A 88 8.79 15.65 9.84
C LYS A 88 9.91 15.82 8.80
N THR A 89 11.15 15.65 9.19
CA THR A 89 12.31 15.78 8.30
C THR A 89 12.26 14.70 7.23
N LEU A 90 12.04 13.45 7.64
CA LEU A 90 11.89 12.33 6.71
C LEU A 90 10.66 12.48 5.82
N VAL A 91 9.53 12.97 6.36
CA VAL A 91 8.33 13.23 5.55
C VAL A 91 8.63 14.20 4.40
N VAL A 92 9.41 15.26 4.64
CA VAL A 92 9.75 16.22 3.58
C VAL A 92 10.70 15.59 2.56
N TYR A 93 11.83 15.03 3.00
CA TYR A 93 12.86 14.52 2.07
C TYR A 93 12.39 13.27 1.31
N MET A 94 11.88 12.28 2.01
CA MET A 94 11.38 11.06 1.37
C MET A 94 10.06 11.32 0.64
N GLY A 95 9.19 12.18 1.18
CA GLY A 95 7.92 12.54 0.57
C GLY A 95 8.07 13.22 -0.78
N ALA A 96 8.98 14.20 -0.91
CA ALA A 96 9.25 14.85 -2.19
C ALA A 96 9.80 13.84 -3.22
N SER A 97 10.77 13.02 -2.82
CA SER A 97 11.40 12.04 -3.70
C SER A 97 10.44 10.94 -4.15
N ILE A 98 9.62 10.41 -3.21
CA ILE A 98 8.65 9.35 -3.53
C ILE A 98 7.52 9.86 -4.41
N LEU A 99 7.10 11.12 -4.26
CA LEU A 99 6.07 11.74 -5.10
C LEU A 99 6.50 11.71 -6.57
N ILE A 100 7.72 12.14 -6.86
CA ILE A 100 8.27 12.16 -8.22
C ILE A 100 8.40 10.73 -8.75
N GLY A 101 9.03 9.84 -7.97
CA GLY A 101 9.20 8.45 -8.36
C GLY A 101 7.85 7.75 -8.62
N SER A 102 6.87 7.93 -7.75
CA SER A 102 5.57 7.29 -7.86
C SER A 102 4.73 7.81 -9.02
N PHE A 103 4.82 9.09 -9.33
CA PHE A 103 4.19 9.66 -10.52
C PHE A 103 4.78 9.06 -11.80
N ILE A 104 6.13 9.01 -11.91
CA ILE A 104 6.81 8.41 -13.06
C ILE A 104 6.45 6.93 -13.18
N GLY A 105 6.50 6.17 -12.08
CA GLY A 105 6.15 4.75 -12.07
C GLY A 105 4.72 4.47 -12.45
N SER A 106 3.77 5.26 -11.96
CA SER A 106 2.34 5.09 -12.27
C SER A 106 2.03 5.39 -13.74
N PHE A 107 2.70 6.38 -14.31
CA PHE A 107 2.58 6.72 -15.73
C PHE A 107 3.21 5.65 -16.62
N GLY A 108 4.43 5.18 -16.25
CA GLY A 108 5.15 4.12 -16.97
C GLY A 108 4.45 2.76 -16.91
N ALA A 109 3.63 2.51 -15.89
CA ALA A 109 2.86 1.27 -15.79
C ALA A 109 1.90 1.04 -16.98
N ASN A 110 1.46 2.12 -17.63
CA ASN A 110 0.51 2.03 -18.76
C ASN A 110 1.05 1.25 -19.96
N VAL A 111 2.37 1.21 -20.13
CA VAL A 111 3.02 0.50 -21.25
C VAL A 111 3.48 -0.91 -20.88
N LEU A 112 3.33 -1.31 -19.62
CA LEU A 112 3.74 -2.63 -19.14
C LEU A 112 2.64 -3.68 -19.38
N ALA A 113 3.03 -4.91 -19.67
CA ALA A 113 2.11 -6.03 -19.70
C ALA A 113 1.56 -6.33 -18.28
N GLU A 114 0.33 -6.83 -18.17
CA GLU A 114 -0.29 -7.18 -16.88
C GLU A 114 0.55 -8.17 -16.06
N HIS A 115 1.14 -9.17 -16.75
CA HIS A 115 2.05 -10.11 -16.11
C HIS A 115 3.22 -9.38 -15.43
N THR A 116 3.79 -8.36 -16.09
CA THR A 116 4.91 -7.56 -15.55
C THR A 116 4.50 -6.82 -14.26
N VAL A 117 3.28 -6.27 -14.20
CA VAL A 117 2.77 -5.61 -12.99
C VAL A 117 2.70 -6.59 -11.81
N ASN A 118 2.22 -7.81 -12.06
CA ASN A 118 2.16 -8.86 -11.03
C ASN A 118 3.55 -9.34 -10.60
N VAL A 119 4.50 -9.48 -11.55
CA VAL A 119 5.91 -9.81 -11.25
C VAL A 119 6.55 -8.73 -10.37
N VAL A 120 6.37 -7.46 -10.72
CA VAL A 120 6.86 -6.33 -9.92
C VAL A 120 6.29 -6.38 -8.51
N TYR A 121 4.98 -6.64 -8.38
CA TYR A 121 4.36 -6.81 -7.06
C TYR A 121 5.00 -7.95 -6.25
N ALA A 122 5.13 -9.14 -6.85
CA ALA A 122 5.70 -10.31 -6.18
C ALA A 122 7.17 -10.08 -5.77
N ALA A 123 7.97 -9.46 -6.64
CA ALA A 123 9.36 -9.12 -6.35
C ALA A 123 9.49 -8.12 -5.20
N LEU A 124 8.70 -7.04 -5.21
CA LEU A 124 8.71 -6.04 -4.13
C LEU A 124 8.23 -6.61 -2.80
N ALA A 125 7.18 -7.45 -2.82
CA ALA A 125 6.69 -8.14 -1.63
C ALA A 125 7.75 -9.11 -1.07
N THR A 126 8.50 -9.80 -1.94
CA THR A 126 9.60 -10.68 -1.53
C THR A 126 10.75 -9.90 -0.90
N ILE A 127 11.16 -8.78 -1.51
CA ILE A 127 12.20 -7.90 -0.93
C ILE A 127 11.76 -7.40 0.45
N ALA A 128 10.51 -6.93 0.58
CA ALA A 128 9.98 -6.48 1.85
C ALA A 128 9.95 -7.61 2.90
N ALA A 129 9.55 -8.84 2.49
CA ALA A 129 9.55 -10.02 3.35
C ALA A 129 10.96 -10.33 3.86
N ILE A 130 11.95 -10.41 2.97
CA ILE A 130 13.35 -10.67 3.33
C ILE A 130 13.87 -9.62 4.32
N MET A 131 13.59 -8.34 4.07
CA MET A 131 14.00 -7.26 4.96
C MET A 131 13.41 -7.38 6.36
N MET A 132 12.21 -7.94 6.52
CA MET A 132 11.59 -8.14 7.84
C MET A 132 12.28 -9.20 8.68
N PHE A 133 13.02 -10.14 8.08
CA PHE A 133 13.82 -11.14 8.80
C PHE A 133 15.21 -10.64 9.21
N VAL A 134 15.64 -9.48 8.73
CA VAL A 134 16.93 -8.89 9.12
C VAL A 134 16.84 -8.46 10.59
N PRO A 135 17.76 -8.95 11.46
CA PRO A 135 17.75 -8.61 12.87
C PRO A 135 17.91 -7.11 13.10
N LYS A 136 17.03 -6.54 13.90
CA LYS A 136 17.13 -5.13 14.30
C LYS A 136 18.22 -4.99 15.35
N ARG A 137 19.17 -4.13 15.10
CA ARG A 137 20.11 -3.66 16.11
C ARG A 137 19.49 -2.42 16.78
N ASN A 138 18.85 -2.61 17.94
CA ASN A 138 18.41 -1.51 18.78
C ASN A 138 19.67 -0.90 19.44
N ASN A 139 20.24 0.09 18.80
CA ASN A 139 21.16 0.99 19.49
C ASN A 139 20.29 2.11 20.06
N GLY A 140 20.30 2.29 21.38
CA GLY A 140 19.52 3.31 22.10
C GLY A 140 20.00 4.76 21.86
N ASP A 141 20.86 5.00 20.87
CA ASP A 141 21.40 6.29 20.51
C ASP A 141 20.52 7.02 19.49
N GLU A 142 20.67 8.34 19.41
CA GLU A 142 20.04 9.17 18.38
C GLU A 142 20.22 8.56 16.99
N VAL A 143 19.10 8.29 16.32
CA VAL A 143 19.11 7.65 15.00
C VAL A 143 19.65 8.64 13.96
N LYS A 144 20.95 8.55 13.67
CA LYS A 144 21.57 9.30 12.57
C LYS A 144 21.35 8.55 11.26
N TYR A 145 20.55 9.10 10.38
CA TYR A 145 20.34 8.57 9.03
C TYR A 145 20.83 9.54 7.96
N ASN A 146 21.29 8.99 6.84
CA ASN A 146 21.68 9.80 5.69
C ASN A 146 20.43 10.21 4.90
N LYS A 147 20.15 11.52 4.83
CA LYS A 147 18.98 12.08 4.14
C LYS A 147 19.00 11.79 2.64
N TRP A 148 20.16 11.80 2.00
CA TRP A 148 20.30 11.50 0.58
C TRP A 148 20.00 10.04 0.28
N LEU A 149 20.49 9.13 1.11
CA LEU A 149 20.17 7.71 0.99
C LEU A 149 18.67 7.47 1.19
N ALA A 150 18.05 8.10 2.19
CA ALA A 150 16.62 8.00 2.45
C ALA A 150 15.80 8.50 1.23
N SER A 151 16.20 9.66 0.64
CA SER A 151 15.55 10.21 -0.54
C SER A 151 15.70 9.30 -1.77
N LEU A 152 16.88 8.76 -2.02
CA LEU A 152 17.14 7.85 -3.14
C LEU A 152 16.31 6.57 -3.02
N LEU A 153 16.29 5.96 -1.82
CA LEU A 153 15.47 4.79 -1.55
C LEU A 153 13.98 5.08 -1.74
N ALA A 154 13.51 6.25 -1.27
CA ALA A 154 12.13 6.67 -1.44
C ALA A 154 11.77 6.87 -2.92
N PHE A 155 12.66 7.44 -3.74
CA PHE A 155 12.46 7.61 -5.18
C PHE A 155 12.31 6.25 -5.89
N ILE A 156 13.21 5.30 -5.61
CA ILE A 156 13.18 3.94 -6.20
C ILE A 156 11.90 3.21 -5.79
N VAL A 157 11.58 3.25 -4.49
CA VAL A 157 10.35 2.64 -3.95
C VAL A 157 9.12 3.30 -4.56
N GLY A 158 9.13 4.62 -4.74
CA GLY A 158 8.07 5.36 -5.40
C GLY A 158 7.84 4.87 -6.82
N GLY A 159 8.89 4.78 -7.63
CA GLY A 159 8.83 4.28 -9.00
C GLY A 159 8.23 2.88 -9.09
N ALA A 160 8.78 1.96 -8.32
CA ALA A 160 8.33 0.58 -8.30
C ALA A 160 6.90 0.42 -7.77
N SER A 161 6.54 1.14 -6.69
CA SER A 161 5.19 1.08 -6.12
C SER A 161 4.15 1.86 -6.95
N GLY A 162 4.58 2.83 -7.74
CA GLY A 162 3.75 3.54 -8.70
C GLY A 162 3.17 2.59 -9.75
N ILE A 163 3.96 1.62 -10.19
CA ILE A 163 3.51 0.58 -11.14
C ILE A 163 2.32 -0.20 -10.59
N ILE A 164 2.39 -0.63 -9.35
CA ILE A 164 1.36 -1.48 -8.69
C ILE A 164 0.25 -0.70 -7.98
N GLY A 165 0.33 0.62 -7.90
CA GLY A 165 -0.68 1.40 -7.19
C GLY A 165 -0.62 1.32 -5.67
N ALA A 166 0.51 0.88 -5.08
CA ALA A 166 0.58 0.49 -3.68
C ALA A 166 1.03 1.60 -2.71
N GLY A 167 1.39 2.77 -3.18
CA GLY A 167 1.87 3.86 -2.33
C GLY A 167 3.26 3.67 -1.70
N GLY A 168 3.88 2.51 -1.86
CA GLY A 168 5.23 2.21 -1.41
C GLY A 168 5.42 1.89 0.07
N SER A 169 4.41 2.07 0.90
CA SER A 169 4.51 1.93 2.34
C SER A 169 4.98 0.55 2.81
N PHE A 170 4.59 -0.51 2.10
CA PHE A 170 4.98 -1.86 2.46
C PHE A 170 6.50 -2.11 2.29
N LEU A 171 7.19 -1.33 1.46
CA LEU A 171 8.65 -1.30 1.37
C LEU A 171 9.26 -0.21 2.25
N LEU A 172 8.61 0.96 2.37
CA LEU A 172 9.08 2.04 3.22
C LEU A 172 9.21 1.58 4.68
N VAL A 173 8.23 0.84 5.19
CA VAL A 173 8.27 0.36 6.58
C VAL A 173 9.50 -0.51 6.86
N PRO A 174 9.79 -1.60 6.12
CA PRO A 174 11.01 -2.36 6.35
C PRO A 174 12.29 -1.55 6.09
N ILE A 175 12.33 -0.67 5.09
CA ILE A 175 13.48 0.22 4.85
C ILE A 175 13.74 1.12 6.06
N MET A 176 12.71 1.76 6.59
CA MET A 176 12.83 2.64 7.74
C MET A 176 13.24 1.88 9.01
N LEU A 177 12.74 0.64 9.18
CA LEU A 177 13.08 -0.21 10.33
C LEU A 177 14.49 -0.79 10.25
N VAL A 178 14.92 -1.25 9.08
CA VAL A 178 16.16 -2.03 8.90
C VAL A 178 17.33 -1.14 8.47
N ILE A 179 17.12 -0.28 7.47
CA ILE A 179 18.20 0.55 6.91
C ILE A 179 18.33 1.84 7.72
N LEU A 180 17.23 2.56 7.97
CA LEU A 180 17.25 3.81 8.74
C LEU A 180 17.19 3.58 10.25
N LYS A 181 16.95 2.34 10.72
CA LYS A 181 16.94 1.91 12.11
C LYS A 181 16.00 2.71 13.03
N LEU A 182 14.89 3.19 12.46
CA LEU A 182 13.90 3.97 13.20
C LEU A 182 13.06 3.08 14.14
N PRO A 183 12.58 3.63 15.27
CA PRO A 183 11.61 2.96 16.13
C PRO A 183 10.33 2.64 15.35
N ILE A 184 9.65 1.54 15.68
CA ILE A 184 8.48 1.09 14.92
C ILE A 184 7.33 2.10 14.95
N ARG A 185 7.11 2.81 16.06
CA ARG A 185 6.05 3.83 16.16
C ARG A 185 6.34 5.02 15.25
N THR A 186 7.58 5.51 15.24
CA THR A 186 8.05 6.56 14.34
C THR A 186 7.93 6.12 12.89
N THR A 187 8.32 4.89 12.59
CA THR A 187 8.20 4.28 11.26
C THR A 187 6.75 4.28 10.78
N ILE A 188 5.81 3.78 11.59
CA ILE A 188 4.39 3.72 11.23
C ILE A 188 3.81 5.11 10.98
N ALA A 189 4.04 6.06 11.89
CA ALA A 189 3.51 7.42 11.76
C ALA A 189 4.10 8.15 10.53
N THR A 190 5.40 8.01 10.32
CA THR A 190 6.12 8.68 9.22
C THR A 190 5.81 8.03 7.88
N SER A 191 5.75 6.69 7.81
CA SER A 191 5.43 5.97 6.56
C SER A 191 4.02 6.27 6.06
N ILE A 192 3.02 6.38 6.93
CA ILE A 192 1.67 6.76 6.51
C ILE A 192 1.66 8.14 5.85
N ALA A 193 2.38 9.12 6.43
CA ALA A 193 2.44 10.46 5.87
C ALA A 193 3.17 10.49 4.51
N ILE A 194 4.31 9.79 4.39
CA ILE A 194 5.05 9.67 3.13
C ILE A 194 4.21 8.94 2.08
N THR A 195 3.50 7.89 2.48
CA THR A 195 2.62 7.13 1.57
C THR A 195 1.44 7.98 1.09
N PHE A 196 0.90 8.85 1.93
CA PHE A 196 -0.13 9.80 1.49
C PHE A 196 0.42 10.70 0.37
N ILE A 197 1.62 11.27 0.54
CA ILE A 197 2.26 12.08 -0.49
C ILE A 197 2.49 11.27 -1.77
N SER A 198 3.02 10.04 -1.65
CA SER A 198 3.20 9.13 -2.79
C SER A 198 1.88 8.85 -3.51
N SER A 199 0.82 8.59 -2.75
CA SER A 199 -0.49 8.24 -3.32
C SER A 199 -1.12 9.36 -4.14
N VAL A 200 -0.79 10.62 -3.87
CA VAL A 200 -1.17 11.76 -4.75
C VAL A 200 -0.58 11.56 -6.14
N GLY A 201 0.72 11.28 -6.24
CA GLY A 201 1.39 11.05 -7.52
C GLY A 201 0.84 9.82 -8.26
N ILE A 202 0.65 8.72 -7.53
CA ILE A 202 0.13 7.47 -8.11
C ILE A 202 -1.30 7.65 -8.63
N THR A 203 -2.19 8.17 -7.79
CA THR A 203 -3.60 8.33 -8.16
C THR A 203 -3.74 9.27 -9.35
N THR A 204 -2.98 10.37 -9.36
CA THR A 204 -2.97 11.28 -10.50
C THR A 204 -2.52 10.58 -11.77
N GLY A 205 -1.42 9.82 -11.74
CA GLY A 205 -0.94 9.07 -12.91
C GLY A 205 -1.93 8.01 -13.37
N LYS A 206 -2.54 7.23 -12.45
CA LYS A 206 -3.53 6.19 -12.78
C LYS A 206 -4.84 6.75 -13.33
N VAL A 207 -5.28 7.92 -12.84
CA VAL A 207 -6.48 8.61 -13.38
C VAL A 207 -6.20 9.12 -14.80
N ILE A 208 -5.06 9.78 -15.02
CA ILE A 208 -4.68 10.31 -16.34
C ILE A 208 -4.55 9.18 -17.38
N THR A 209 -4.01 8.03 -16.98
CA THR A 209 -3.83 6.87 -17.87
C THR A 209 -5.06 5.98 -17.99
N GLY A 210 -6.20 6.34 -17.37
CA GLY A 210 -7.47 5.62 -17.51
C GLY A 210 -7.51 4.24 -16.84
N GLN A 211 -6.60 3.94 -15.91
CA GLN A 211 -6.52 2.65 -15.23
C GLN A 211 -7.47 2.52 -14.02
N VAL A 212 -8.21 3.58 -13.67
CA VAL A 212 -9.09 3.58 -12.49
C VAL A 212 -10.50 3.18 -12.88
N VAL A 213 -10.98 2.04 -12.36
CA VAL A 213 -12.38 1.65 -12.42
C VAL A 213 -13.13 2.38 -11.31
N VAL A 214 -13.89 3.41 -11.67
CA VAL A 214 -14.40 4.43 -10.74
C VAL A 214 -15.27 3.85 -9.63
N ILE A 215 -16.28 3.02 -9.98
CA ILE A 215 -17.25 2.52 -8.97
C ILE A 215 -16.59 1.61 -7.92
N PRO A 216 -15.85 0.55 -8.29
CA PRO A 216 -15.10 -0.23 -7.31
C PRO A 216 -14.13 0.60 -6.47
N ALA A 217 -13.42 1.55 -7.10
CA ALA A 217 -12.49 2.43 -6.40
C ALA A 217 -13.19 3.29 -5.34
N LEU A 218 -14.37 3.85 -5.65
CA LEU A 218 -15.15 4.65 -4.70
C LEU A 218 -15.69 3.82 -3.52
N ILE A 219 -16.20 2.61 -3.80
CA ILE A 219 -16.69 1.71 -2.74
C ILE A 219 -15.58 1.39 -1.73
N ILE A 220 -14.41 1.00 -2.24
CA ILE A 220 -13.26 0.66 -1.41
C ILE A 220 -12.70 1.91 -0.72
N ALA A 221 -12.68 3.07 -1.38
CA ALA A 221 -12.26 4.34 -0.79
C ALA A 221 -13.14 4.75 0.40
N ILE A 222 -14.46 4.66 0.27
CA ILE A 222 -15.41 4.95 1.35
C ILE A 222 -15.15 4.03 2.54
N ALA A 223 -15.03 2.71 2.30
CA ALA A 223 -14.69 1.75 3.34
C ALA A 223 -13.37 2.13 4.05
N SER A 224 -12.37 2.57 3.28
CA SER A 224 -11.03 2.91 3.77
C SER A 224 -11.01 4.15 4.66
N ILE A 225 -11.81 5.16 4.34
CA ILE A 225 -11.91 6.40 5.14
C ILE A 225 -12.35 6.09 6.58
N PHE A 226 -13.27 5.14 6.75
CA PHE A 226 -13.73 4.73 8.08
C PHE A 226 -12.78 3.72 8.74
N ALA A 227 -12.30 2.75 7.99
CA ALA A 227 -11.51 1.64 8.51
C ALA A 227 -10.08 2.05 8.93
N ALA A 228 -9.38 2.87 8.15
CA ALA A 228 -7.99 3.21 8.42
C ALA A 228 -7.79 4.00 9.73
N PRO A 229 -8.60 5.00 10.11
CA PRO A 229 -8.47 5.66 11.40
C PRO A 229 -8.81 4.75 12.59
N LEU A 230 -9.77 3.83 12.41
CA LEU A 230 -10.07 2.82 13.42
C LEU A 230 -8.88 1.89 13.63
N GLY A 231 -8.29 1.38 12.56
CA GLY A 231 -7.07 0.59 12.59
C GLY A 231 -5.91 1.34 13.26
N ALA A 232 -5.70 2.61 12.94
CA ALA A 232 -4.68 3.45 13.54
C ALA A 232 -4.87 3.62 15.06
N ARG A 233 -6.12 3.77 15.53
CA ARG A 233 -6.41 3.84 16.97
C ARG A 233 -6.11 2.52 17.69
N VAL A 234 -6.46 1.40 17.09
CA VAL A 234 -6.17 0.06 17.62
C VAL A 234 -4.66 -0.19 17.62
N GLY A 235 -3.97 0.12 16.53
CA GLY A 235 -2.53 -0.05 16.40
C GLY A 235 -1.71 0.70 17.45
N LYS A 236 -2.17 1.90 17.87
CA LYS A 236 -1.54 2.65 18.98
C LYS A 236 -1.59 1.92 20.32
N ARG A 237 -2.55 1.03 20.54
CA ARG A 237 -2.72 0.26 21.79
C ARG A 237 -2.02 -1.09 21.77
N ILE A 238 -1.65 -1.58 20.59
CA ILE A 238 -1.01 -2.89 20.42
C ILE A 238 0.48 -2.79 20.73
N ASN A 239 1.04 -3.89 21.29
CA ASN A 239 2.47 -4.01 21.55
C ASN A 239 3.26 -3.92 20.24
N GLN A 240 4.41 -3.22 20.30
CA GLN A 240 5.31 -3.03 19.13
C GLN A 240 5.77 -4.35 18.50
N LYS A 241 6.05 -5.38 19.32
CA LYS A 241 6.42 -6.71 18.82
C LYS A 241 5.27 -7.37 18.05
N ALA A 242 4.04 -7.26 18.57
CA ALA A 242 2.85 -7.82 17.89
C ALA A 242 2.60 -7.13 16.54
N LEU A 243 2.72 -5.79 16.46
CA LEU A 243 2.62 -5.05 15.20
C LEU A 243 3.67 -5.51 14.18
N GLN A 244 4.91 -5.74 14.63
CA GLN A 244 5.98 -6.22 13.77
C GLN A 244 5.71 -7.65 13.26
N TYR A 245 5.26 -8.56 14.12
CA TYR A 245 4.89 -9.92 13.70
C TYR A 245 3.72 -9.92 12.72
N MET A 246 2.67 -9.13 12.98
CA MET A 246 1.55 -8.97 12.05
C MET A 246 2.02 -8.47 10.68
N LEU A 247 2.88 -7.46 10.66
CA LEU A 247 3.46 -6.92 9.44
C LEU A 247 4.24 -8.01 8.68
N SER A 248 5.11 -8.74 9.37
CA SER A 248 5.93 -9.80 8.77
C SER A 248 5.06 -10.90 8.17
N ILE A 249 4.05 -11.39 8.91
CA ILE A 249 3.14 -12.44 8.44
C ILE A 249 2.35 -11.98 7.19
N LEU A 250 1.86 -10.75 7.20
CA LEU A 250 1.12 -10.20 6.07
C LEU A 250 1.98 -10.08 4.81
N ILE A 251 3.19 -9.54 4.95
CA ILE A 251 4.11 -9.36 3.81
C ILE A 251 4.53 -10.72 3.26
N VAL A 252 4.95 -11.66 4.12
CA VAL A 252 5.36 -13.00 3.70
C VAL A 252 4.21 -13.76 3.08
N GLY A 253 3.03 -13.74 3.72
CA GLY A 253 1.85 -14.43 3.22
C GLY A 253 1.42 -13.96 1.83
N THR A 254 1.45 -12.64 1.59
CA THR A 254 1.12 -12.08 0.28
C THR A 254 2.19 -12.39 -0.77
N ALA A 255 3.48 -12.34 -0.43
CA ALA A 255 4.56 -12.71 -1.32
C ALA A 255 4.45 -14.18 -1.77
N VAL A 256 4.29 -15.10 -0.81
CA VAL A 256 4.15 -16.54 -1.09
C VAL A 256 2.93 -16.80 -1.98
N LYS A 257 1.78 -16.22 -1.66
CA LYS A 257 0.58 -16.38 -2.46
C LYS A 257 0.77 -15.92 -3.90
N MET A 258 1.37 -14.76 -4.11
CA MET A 258 1.61 -14.23 -5.46
C MET A 258 2.52 -15.15 -6.28
N TRP A 259 3.58 -15.71 -5.68
CA TRP A 259 4.46 -16.65 -6.38
C TRP A 259 3.76 -17.96 -6.71
N ILE A 260 2.97 -18.53 -5.78
CA ILE A 260 2.18 -19.73 -6.06
C ILE A 260 1.25 -19.52 -7.25
N ASP A 261 0.54 -18.39 -7.27
CA ASP A 261 -0.43 -18.08 -8.33
C ASP A 261 0.25 -17.81 -9.69
N MET A 262 1.50 -17.34 -9.68
CA MET A 262 2.30 -17.16 -10.92
C MET A 262 2.87 -18.45 -11.46
N ILE A 263 3.21 -19.41 -10.61
CA ILE A 263 3.76 -20.72 -11.02
C ILE A 263 2.63 -21.67 -11.45
N SER A 264 1.43 -21.50 -10.90
CA SER A 264 0.27 -22.35 -11.19
C SER A 264 -0.49 -21.96 -12.46
N LYS A 265 -0.11 -20.87 -13.12
CA LYS A 265 -0.61 -20.44 -14.45
C LYS A 265 0.37 -20.73 -15.54
#